data_e0d7b3803815fe5043a0ed2ff0c6b542
#
_entry.id   e0d7b3803815fe5043a0ed2ff0c6b542
#
_cell.length_a   1.000
_cell.length_b   1.000
_cell.length_c   1.000
_cell.angle_alpha   90.00
_cell.angle_beta   90.00
_cell.angle_gamma   90.00
#
_symmetry.space_group_name_H-M   'P 1'
#
loop_
_entity.id
_entity.type
_entity.pdbx_description
1 polymer ?
#
loop_
_entity_poly.entity_id
_entity_poly.type
_entity_poly.pdbx_seq_one_letter_code
_entity_poly.pdbx_strand_id
1 'polypeptide(L)'
;EDIEAKSGVEKEIVTAIWGLESAYGSFRGGDNVMNSLSTLAYDARRAAFFEAELLNALRILQAGDTDAEQMRGSWAGAMGHTQFMPSSFLSYAVDWDGDGRRDIWGDDPSDALASTAAYLEHFGWTKGQPWGVEVSLPEGFDYLLADREVTKTPAEWAALGVTARDGSAVADHGPASVLLPAGAQGAAFMIFPNFEVIERYNTADAYVIGVGHLADRIGGAEEFQQDWPREDRALSFDERIELQTLLTKAGFDTQKIDAKIVPLTVNAVRSFQQA
;
A
#
# COMPACT_ATOMS: atom_id res chain seq x y z
N GLU A 1 -5.69 21.67 -0.30
CA GLU A 1 -6.15 22.18 -1.62
C GLU A 1 -4.97 22.72 -2.44
N ASP A 2 -4.10 23.57 -1.87
CA ASP A 2 -2.97 24.15 -2.61
C ASP A 2 -1.96 23.08 -3.05
N ILE A 3 -1.69 22.10 -2.19
CA ILE A 3 -0.83 20.94 -2.51
C ILE A 3 -1.43 20.13 -3.65
N GLU A 4 -2.73 19.84 -3.60
CA GLU A 4 -3.45 19.16 -4.69
C GLU A 4 -3.41 19.94 -6.00
N ALA A 5 -3.62 21.25 -5.93
CA ALA A 5 -3.57 22.10 -7.12
C ALA A 5 -2.19 22.08 -7.81
N LYS A 6 -1.12 21.93 -7.04
CA LYS A 6 0.26 21.91 -7.53
C LYS A 6 0.71 20.54 -8.00
N SER A 7 0.39 19.48 -7.24
CA SER A 7 0.86 18.11 -7.50
C SER A 7 -0.07 17.30 -8.39
N GLY A 8 -1.36 17.68 -8.46
CA GLY A 8 -2.39 16.86 -9.11
C GLY A 8 -2.81 15.61 -8.31
N VAL A 9 -2.34 15.46 -7.07
CA VAL A 9 -2.72 14.36 -6.17
C VAL A 9 -3.87 14.83 -5.29
N GLU A 10 -4.97 14.09 -5.25
CA GLU A 10 -6.17 14.47 -4.48
C GLU A 10 -5.86 14.57 -2.99
N LYS A 11 -6.39 15.60 -2.35
CA LYS A 11 -6.18 15.87 -0.92
C LYS A 11 -6.68 14.71 -0.04
N GLU A 12 -7.70 14.00 -0.48
CA GLU A 12 -8.29 12.88 0.24
C GLU A 12 -7.28 11.74 0.42
N ILE A 13 -6.49 11.41 -0.62
CA ILE A 13 -5.50 10.33 -0.56
C ILE A 13 -4.31 10.73 0.32
N VAL A 14 -3.84 11.96 0.22
CA VAL A 14 -2.76 12.49 1.07
C VAL A 14 -3.21 12.49 2.55
N THR A 15 -4.44 12.92 2.80
CA THR A 15 -5.03 12.93 4.16
C THR A 15 -5.22 11.52 4.71
N ALA A 16 -5.61 10.55 3.86
CA ALA A 16 -5.76 9.16 4.26
C ALA A 16 -4.42 8.51 4.64
N ILE A 17 -3.36 8.75 3.88
CA ILE A 17 -2.00 8.29 4.24
C ILE A 17 -1.60 8.90 5.59
N TRP A 18 -1.77 10.20 5.77
CA TRP A 18 -1.48 10.85 7.04
C TRP A 18 -2.26 10.23 8.22
N GLY A 19 -3.53 9.90 7.97
CA GLY A 19 -4.39 9.22 8.94
C GLY A 19 -3.86 7.85 9.34
N LEU A 20 -3.52 7.01 8.37
CA LEU A 20 -3.02 5.65 8.63
C LEU A 20 -1.60 5.64 9.23
N GLU A 21 -0.73 6.54 8.79
CA GLU A 21 0.67 6.55 9.23
C GLU A 21 0.86 7.08 10.66
N SER A 22 0.10 8.11 11.04
CA SER A 22 0.34 8.78 12.32
C SER A 22 -0.92 9.24 13.07
N ALA A 23 -2.11 8.75 12.69
CA ALA A 23 -3.39 9.24 13.20
C ALA A 23 -3.44 10.79 13.16
N TYR A 24 -3.20 11.34 11.98
CA TYR A 24 -3.16 12.79 11.73
C TYR A 24 -2.13 13.53 12.61
N GLY A 25 -0.95 12.95 12.72
CA GLY A 25 0.17 13.52 13.48
C GLY A 25 0.11 13.29 15.00
N SER A 26 -0.89 12.58 15.50
CA SER A 26 -1.00 12.27 16.93
C SER A 26 0.03 11.23 17.40
N PHE A 27 0.52 10.37 16.50
CA PHE A 27 1.47 9.30 16.78
C PHE A 27 2.59 9.26 15.73
N ARG A 28 3.48 10.23 15.76
CA ARG A 28 4.62 10.36 14.81
C ARG A 28 5.80 9.43 15.13
N GLY A 29 5.69 8.60 16.16
CA GLY A 29 6.77 7.81 16.73
C GLY A 29 7.55 8.59 17.80
N GLY A 30 8.05 7.89 18.81
CA GLY A 30 8.78 8.47 19.94
C GLY A 30 10.25 8.09 20.00
N ASP A 31 10.68 7.16 19.15
CA ASP A 31 12.04 6.66 19.14
C ASP A 31 13.00 7.65 18.46
N ASN A 32 14.22 7.71 18.96
CA ASN A 32 15.28 8.43 18.28
C ASN A 32 15.73 7.61 17.05
N VAL A 33 15.53 8.15 15.86
CA VAL A 33 15.78 7.43 14.59
C VAL A 33 17.23 7.01 14.44
N MET A 34 18.19 7.83 14.92
CA MET A 34 19.62 7.49 14.87
C MET A 34 19.92 6.25 15.71
N ASN A 35 19.33 6.14 16.91
CA ASN A 35 19.49 4.98 17.77
C ASN A 35 18.82 3.74 17.17
N SER A 36 17.60 3.87 16.65
CA SER A 36 16.86 2.79 16.00
C SER A 36 17.64 2.22 14.82
N LEU A 37 18.04 3.08 13.90
CA LEU A 37 18.77 2.67 12.69
C LEU A 37 20.16 2.09 13.01
N SER A 38 20.88 2.67 13.98
CA SER A 38 22.18 2.12 14.42
C SER A 38 22.03 0.70 14.98
N THR A 39 21.00 0.48 15.80
CA THR A 39 20.71 -0.84 16.38
C THR A 39 20.36 -1.86 15.29
N LEU A 40 19.50 -1.47 14.34
CA LEU A 40 19.05 -2.35 13.26
C LEU A 40 20.14 -2.60 12.22
N ALA A 41 21.03 -1.63 11.98
CA ALA A 41 22.20 -1.81 11.13
C ALA A 41 23.20 -2.82 11.74
N TYR A 42 23.29 -2.85 13.05
CA TYR A 42 24.13 -3.83 13.77
C TYR A 42 23.48 -5.23 13.82
N ASP A 43 22.14 -5.32 13.80
CA ASP A 43 21.42 -6.59 13.75
C ASP A 43 21.56 -7.24 12.35
N ALA A 44 21.97 -8.51 12.30
CA ALA A 44 22.33 -9.20 11.06
C ALA A 44 21.18 -9.38 10.04
N ARG A 45 19.88 -9.28 10.44
CA ARG A 45 18.76 -9.68 9.59
C ARG A 45 18.55 -8.82 8.33
N ARG A 46 18.77 -7.53 8.39
CA ARG A 46 18.65 -6.57 7.28
C ARG A 46 19.71 -5.48 7.37
N ALA A 47 20.91 -5.84 7.83
CA ALA A 47 21.97 -4.90 8.15
C ALA A 47 22.26 -3.92 7.01
N ALA A 48 22.47 -4.40 5.79
CA ALA A 48 22.79 -3.54 4.64
C ALA A 48 21.69 -2.51 4.34
N PHE A 49 20.42 -2.86 4.49
CA PHE A 49 19.30 -1.93 4.31
C PHE A 49 19.33 -0.84 5.40
N PHE A 50 19.43 -1.23 6.67
CA PHE A 50 19.42 -0.26 7.77
C PHE A 50 20.70 0.57 7.85
N GLU A 51 21.85 0.04 7.41
CA GLU A 51 23.08 0.81 7.24
C GLU A 51 22.90 1.92 6.19
N ALA A 52 22.29 1.61 5.05
CA ALA A 52 21.98 2.59 4.03
C ALA A 52 21.02 3.68 4.55
N GLU A 53 19.98 3.30 5.30
CA GLU A 53 19.04 4.24 5.91
C GLU A 53 19.71 5.10 6.99
N LEU A 54 20.62 4.54 7.79
CA LEU A 54 21.40 5.28 8.76
C LEU A 54 22.29 6.34 8.09
N LEU A 55 22.96 5.99 6.99
CA LEU A 55 23.76 6.93 6.21
C LEU A 55 22.89 8.03 5.61
N ASN A 56 21.67 7.71 5.16
CA ASN A 56 20.71 8.69 4.68
C ASN A 56 20.23 9.63 5.81
N ALA A 57 19.98 9.10 7.00
CA ALA A 57 19.64 9.93 8.17
C ALA A 57 20.76 10.90 8.54
N LEU A 58 22.03 10.47 8.47
CA LEU A 58 23.19 11.35 8.67
C LEU A 58 23.27 12.48 7.62
N ARG A 59 22.87 12.19 6.37
CA ARG A 59 22.82 13.22 5.31
C ARG A 59 21.73 14.26 5.57
N ILE A 60 20.58 13.83 6.10
CA ILE A 60 19.49 14.75 6.51
C ILE A 60 20.00 15.70 7.61
N LEU A 61 20.66 15.17 8.64
CA LEU A 61 21.26 15.98 9.69
C LEU A 61 22.33 16.95 9.13
N GLN A 62 23.17 16.48 8.21
CA GLN A 62 24.19 17.30 7.55
C GLN A 62 23.57 18.44 6.73
N ALA A 63 22.42 18.20 6.11
CA ALA A 63 21.68 19.23 5.35
C ALA A 63 21.05 20.30 6.25
N GLY A 64 20.82 19.99 7.53
CA GLY A 64 20.23 20.92 8.50
C GLY A 64 18.70 20.95 8.50
N ASP A 65 18.04 19.98 7.85
CA ASP A 65 16.57 19.88 7.85
C ASP A 65 16.02 19.65 9.27
N THR A 66 16.79 18.96 10.12
CA THR A 66 16.47 18.71 11.53
C THR A 66 17.75 18.46 12.32
N ASP A 67 17.65 18.30 13.64
CA ASP A 67 18.74 17.85 14.50
C ASP A 67 18.53 16.42 15.03
N ALA A 68 19.58 15.83 15.62
CA ALA A 68 19.55 14.46 16.07
C ALA A 68 18.56 14.19 17.24
N GLU A 69 18.19 15.21 18.00
CA GLU A 69 17.22 15.09 19.11
C GLU A 69 15.79 15.13 18.60
N GLN A 70 15.54 15.93 17.57
CA GLN A 70 14.23 16.11 16.94
C GLN A 70 13.93 15.01 15.89
N MET A 71 14.96 14.35 15.37
CA MET A 71 14.79 13.26 14.40
C MET A 71 14.17 12.04 15.09
N ARG A 72 12.84 12.11 15.28
CA ARG A 72 12.05 11.07 15.91
C ARG A 72 11.17 10.34 14.92
N GLY A 73 10.84 9.08 15.26
CA GLY A 73 10.05 8.24 14.38
C GLY A 73 9.72 6.90 15.03
N SER A 74 9.45 5.91 14.20
CA SER A 74 9.21 4.53 14.62
C SER A 74 10.51 3.84 15.03
N TRP A 75 10.37 2.74 15.74
CA TRP A 75 11.49 1.84 16.08
C TRP A 75 12.26 1.31 14.86
N ALA A 76 11.66 1.36 13.67
CA ALA A 76 12.25 0.91 12.40
C ALA A 76 12.78 2.07 11.54
N GLY A 77 12.76 3.32 12.03
CA GLY A 77 13.34 4.47 11.38
C GLY A 77 12.43 5.24 10.42
N ALA A 78 11.13 4.94 10.39
CA ALA A 78 10.15 5.75 9.65
C ALA A 78 9.86 7.04 10.44
N MET A 79 9.80 8.18 9.75
CA MET A 79 9.90 9.52 10.35
C MET A 79 8.69 10.40 10.12
N GLY A 80 8.34 11.18 11.12
CA GLY A 80 7.44 12.32 11.03
C GLY A 80 5.97 11.97 10.76
N HIS A 81 5.23 12.94 10.27
CA HIS A 81 3.78 12.87 10.07
C HIS A 81 3.33 11.74 9.12
N THR A 82 4.09 11.47 8.08
CA THR A 82 3.76 10.51 7.03
C THR A 82 4.74 9.35 6.93
N GLN A 83 5.54 9.15 7.99
CA GLN A 83 6.39 7.99 8.24
C GLN A 83 7.36 7.68 7.08
N PHE A 84 8.01 8.70 6.54
CA PHE A 84 9.04 8.52 5.53
C PHE A 84 10.28 7.82 6.09
N MET A 85 10.81 6.86 5.34
CA MET A 85 12.18 6.39 5.56
C MET A 85 13.18 7.47 5.14
N PRO A 86 14.40 7.50 5.73
CA PRO A 86 15.42 8.50 5.36
C PRO A 86 15.71 8.58 3.87
N SER A 87 15.73 7.45 3.16
CA SER A 87 15.89 7.41 1.71
C SER A 87 14.75 8.09 0.97
N SER A 88 13.50 7.85 1.40
CA SER A 88 12.31 8.50 0.83
C SER A 88 12.34 10.01 1.09
N PHE A 89 12.74 10.43 2.28
CA PHE A 89 12.90 11.83 2.62
C PHE A 89 13.89 12.53 1.69
N LEU A 90 15.08 11.98 1.51
CA LEU A 90 16.10 12.56 0.64
C LEU A 90 15.64 12.67 -0.82
N SER A 91 14.82 11.73 -1.27
CA SER A 91 14.37 11.67 -2.66
C SER A 91 13.14 12.53 -2.94
N TYR A 92 12.23 12.70 -1.97
CA TYR A 92 10.90 13.23 -2.24
C TYR A 92 10.44 14.35 -1.29
N ALA A 93 11.19 14.62 -0.19
CA ALA A 93 10.78 15.66 0.74
C ALA A 93 10.85 17.06 0.11
N VAL A 94 9.81 17.84 0.37
CA VAL A 94 9.61 19.19 -0.17
C VAL A 94 9.58 20.19 0.99
N ASP A 95 10.28 21.32 0.81
CA ASP A 95 10.14 22.54 1.59
C ASP A 95 8.94 23.30 0.98
N TRP A 96 7.77 23.15 1.58
CA TRP A 96 6.54 23.71 1.05
C TRP A 96 6.32 25.15 1.43
N ASP A 97 6.67 25.53 2.65
CA ASP A 97 6.50 26.89 3.17
C ASP A 97 7.66 27.82 2.79
N GLY A 98 8.77 27.28 2.30
CA GLY A 98 9.90 28.01 1.80
C GLY A 98 10.82 28.57 2.88
N ASP A 99 10.82 27.97 4.08
CA ASP A 99 11.65 28.39 5.20
C ASP A 99 13.11 27.92 5.10
N GLY A 100 13.42 27.09 4.12
CA GLY A 100 14.72 26.51 3.83
C GLY A 100 14.96 25.17 4.50
N ARG A 101 13.94 24.54 5.06
CA ARG A 101 13.96 23.21 5.67
C ARG A 101 12.82 22.36 5.13
N ARG A 102 12.96 21.06 5.19
CA ARG A 102 11.93 20.09 4.86
C ARG A 102 11.43 19.45 6.16
N ASP A 103 10.68 20.22 6.96
CA ASP A 103 10.29 19.78 8.30
C ASP A 103 9.05 18.87 8.28
N ILE A 104 9.28 17.57 8.35
CA ILE A 104 8.21 16.56 8.46
C ILE A 104 7.90 16.18 9.91
N TRP A 105 8.59 16.75 10.90
CA TRP A 105 8.47 16.40 12.33
C TRP A 105 7.74 17.43 13.15
N GLY A 106 7.71 18.69 12.73
CA GLY A 106 7.12 19.82 13.42
C GLY A 106 5.61 19.71 13.63
N ASP A 107 5.02 20.74 14.24
CA ASP A 107 3.57 20.76 14.46
C ASP A 107 2.79 21.14 13.21
N ASP A 108 3.41 21.86 12.28
CA ASP A 108 2.84 22.13 10.97
C ASP A 108 3.11 20.94 10.04
N PRO A 109 2.06 20.27 9.53
CA PRO A 109 2.21 19.10 8.66
C PRO A 109 2.47 19.46 7.19
N SER A 110 2.55 20.73 6.82
CA SER A 110 2.55 21.18 5.40
C SER A 110 3.63 20.54 4.56
N ASP A 111 4.88 20.50 5.04
CA ASP A 111 5.98 19.85 4.34
C ASP A 111 5.80 18.35 4.20
N ALA A 112 5.31 17.69 5.25
CA ALA A 112 5.05 16.27 5.24
C ALA A 112 3.95 15.89 4.22
N LEU A 113 2.86 16.65 4.19
CA LEU A 113 1.74 16.43 3.27
C LEU A 113 2.16 16.73 1.82
N ALA A 114 2.90 17.81 1.60
CA ALA A 114 3.45 18.14 0.29
C ALA A 114 4.46 17.09 -0.18
N SER A 115 5.30 16.58 0.71
CA SER A 115 6.25 15.50 0.42
C SER A 115 5.54 14.20 0.05
N THR A 116 4.44 13.86 0.74
CA THR A 116 3.60 12.71 0.39
C THR A 116 2.98 12.85 -0.99
N ALA A 117 2.45 14.03 -1.31
CA ALA A 117 1.92 14.30 -2.64
C ALA A 117 3.02 14.19 -3.72
N ALA A 118 4.20 14.76 -3.48
CA ALA A 118 5.34 14.65 -4.40
C ALA A 118 5.81 13.21 -4.60
N TYR A 119 5.75 12.38 -3.55
CA TYR A 119 6.03 10.95 -3.64
C TYR A 119 5.04 10.25 -4.58
N LEU A 120 3.74 10.44 -4.39
CA LEU A 120 2.71 9.82 -5.22
C LEU A 120 2.78 10.32 -6.68
N GLU A 121 2.97 11.61 -6.89
CA GLU A 121 3.18 12.22 -8.22
C GLU A 121 4.38 11.58 -8.93
N HIS A 122 5.52 11.43 -8.23
CA HIS A 122 6.72 10.80 -8.78
C HIS A 122 6.48 9.38 -9.26
N PHE A 123 5.66 8.61 -8.55
CA PHE A 123 5.31 7.24 -8.93
C PHE A 123 4.14 7.13 -9.90
N GLY A 124 3.68 8.25 -10.46
CA GLY A 124 2.74 8.27 -11.57
C GLY A 124 1.27 8.32 -11.15
N TRP A 125 0.96 8.92 -10.00
CA TRP A 125 -0.43 9.17 -9.62
C TRP A 125 -1.19 9.84 -10.76
N THR A 126 -2.33 9.28 -11.10
CA THR A 126 -3.22 9.79 -12.14
C THR A 126 -4.45 10.42 -11.50
N LYS A 127 -4.57 11.75 -11.60
CA LYS A 127 -5.71 12.48 -11.05
C LYS A 127 -7.03 11.99 -11.65
N GLY A 128 -8.02 11.77 -10.80
CA GLY A 128 -9.35 11.31 -11.19
C GLY A 128 -9.45 9.82 -11.53
N GLN A 129 -8.35 9.06 -11.52
CA GLN A 129 -8.37 7.62 -11.62
C GLN A 129 -8.56 7.02 -10.21
N PRO A 130 -9.57 6.16 -9.94
CA PRO A 130 -9.69 5.50 -8.66
C PRO A 130 -8.51 4.55 -8.41
N TRP A 131 -8.20 4.29 -7.15
CA TRP A 131 -7.29 3.19 -6.78
C TRP A 131 -7.93 1.84 -7.08
N GLY A 132 -9.25 1.74 -6.86
CA GLY A 132 -10.05 0.55 -7.07
C GLY A 132 -11.53 0.84 -6.92
N VAL A 133 -12.35 -0.04 -7.42
CA VAL A 133 -13.82 0.00 -7.33
C VAL A 133 -14.29 -1.35 -6.82
N GLU A 134 -15.16 -1.37 -5.79
CA GLU A 134 -15.78 -2.61 -5.32
C GLU A 134 -16.71 -3.17 -6.41
N VAL A 135 -16.54 -4.47 -6.73
CA VAL A 135 -17.26 -5.11 -7.83
C VAL A 135 -18.00 -6.38 -7.38
N SER A 136 -19.00 -6.76 -8.18
CA SER A 136 -19.68 -8.04 -8.10
C SER A 136 -19.14 -8.97 -9.17
N LEU A 137 -18.85 -10.21 -8.79
CA LEU A 137 -18.45 -11.26 -9.72
C LEU A 137 -19.67 -12.11 -10.10
N PRO A 138 -19.76 -12.60 -11.36
CA PRO A 138 -20.85 -13.47 -11.78
C PRO A 138 -20.75 -14.86 -11.14
N GLU A 139 -21.85 -15.60 -11.09
CA GLU A 139 -21.82 -17.02 -10.78
C GLU A 139 -20.94 -17.76 -11.80
N GLY A 140 -20.07 -18.66 -11.32
CA GLY A 140 -19.14 -19.38 -12.18
C GLY A 140 -17.96 -18.56 -12.70
N PHE A 141 -17.64 -17.44 -12.05
CA PHE A 141 -16.45 -16.64 -12.41
C PHE A 141 -15.17 -17.50 -12.38
N ASP A 142 -14.37 -17.39 -13.41
CA ASP A 142 -13.06 -18.03 -13.43
C ASP A 142 -12.07 -17.29 -12.51
N TYR A 143 -11.84 -17.85 -11.34
CA TYR A 143 -10.97 -17.26 -10.32
C TYR A 143 -9.49 -17.20 -10.73
N LEU A 144 -9.04 -17.90 -11.79
CA LEU A 144 -7.69 -17.71 -12.33
C LEU A 144 -7.52 -16.34 -12.98
N LEU A 145 -8.62 -15.71 -13.40
CA LEU A 145 -8.59 -14.34 -13.91
C LEU A 145 -8.39 -13.27 -12.83
N ALA A 146 -8.63 -13.61 -11.55
CA ALA A 146 -8.39 -12.68 -10.43
C ALA A 146 -6.90 -12.69 -10.04
N ASP A 147 -6.07 -12.27 -10.96
CA ASP A 147 -4.62 -12.11 -10.81
C ASP A 147 -4.21 -10.71 -11.28
N ARG A 148 -3.25 -10.10 -10.58
CA ARG A 148 -2.75 -8.75 -10.92
C ARG A 148 -2.10 -8.68 -12.30
N GLU A 149 -1.53 -9.79 -12.78
CA GLU A 149 -0.94 -9.90 -14.12
C GLU A 149 -2.01 -9.99 -15.23
N VAL A 150 -3.26 -10.29 -14.87
CA VAL A 150 -4.38 -10.35 -15.80
C VAL A 150 -5.07 -9.00 -15.86
N THR A 151 -4.65 -8.17 -16.81
CA THR A 151 -5.22 -6.85 -17.05
C THR A 151 -6.21 -6.86 -18.22
N LYS A 152 -7.35 -6.20 -18.04
CA LYS A 152 -8.38 -6.00 -19.06
C LYS A 152 -8.98 -4.60 -18.89
N THR A 153 -9.60 -4.09 -19.93
CA THR A 153 -10.42 -2.88 -19.82
C THR A 153 -11.68 -3.15 -19.00
N PRO A 154 -12.30 -2.15 -18.36
CA PRO A 154 -13.58 -2.32 -17.67
C PRO A 154 -14.67 -2.91 -18.57
N ALA A 155 -14.68 -2.59 -19.86
CA ALA A 155 -15.62 -3.15 -20.84
C ALA A 155 -15.40 -4.67 -21.06
N GLU A 156 -14.15 -5.13 -21.12
CA GLU A 156 -13.83 -6.55 -21.24
C GLU A 156 -14.18 -7.31 -19.94
N TRP A 157 -13.96 -6.70 -18.76
CA TRP A 157 -14.43 -7.25 -17.49
C TRP A 157 -15.96 -7.34 -17.44
N ALA A 158 -16.67 -6.30 -17.92
CA ALA A 158 -18.12 -6.31 -17.99
C ALA A 158 -18.65 -7.41 -18.93
N ALA A 159 -17.96 -7.68 -20.06
CA ALA A 159 -18.29 -8.80 -20.95
C ALA A 159 -18.14 -10.17 -20.29
N LEU A 160 -17.32 -10.29 -19.24
CA LEU A 160 -17.17 -11.47 -18.38
C LEU A 160 -18.15 -11.47 -17.19
N GLY A 161 -19.06 -10.49 -17.11
CA GLY A 161 -20.07 -10.37 -16.07
C GLY A 161 -19.64 -9.65 -14.80
N VAL A 162 -18.43 -9.06 -14.76
CA VAL A 162 -17.96 -8.25 -13.64
C VAL A 162 -18.62 -6.87 -13.71
N THR A 163 -19.31 -6.47 -12.63
CA THR A 163 -20.05 -5.19 -12.57
C THR A 163 -19.71 -4.43 -11.29
N ALA A 164 -19.96 -3.14 -11.25
CA ALA A 164 -20.02 -2.40 -10.01
C ALA A 164 -21.12 -2.97 -9.09
N ARG A 165 -21.11 -2.63 -7.80
CA ARG A 165 -22.05 -3.18 -6.83
C ARG A 165 -23.53 -2.87 -7.12
N ASP A 166 -23.81 -1.78 -7.83
CA ASP A 166 -25.15 -1.41 -8.28
C ASP A 166 -25.59 -2.11 -9.58
N GLY A 167 -24.76 -3.02 -10.11
CA GLY A 167 -24.99 -3.76 -11.35
C GLY A 167 -24.62 -2.99 -12.62
N SER A 168 -24.17 -1.75 -12.54
CA SER A 168 -23.69 -0.99 -13.69
C SER A 168 -22.29 -1.45 -14.14
N ALA A 169 -21.90 -1.08 -15.36
CA ALA A 169 -20.52 -1.24 -15.80
C ALA A 169 -19.62 -0.26 -15.04
N VAL A 170 -18.42 -0.72 -14.63
CA VAL A 170 -17.40 0.17 -14.07
C VAL A 170 -16.95 1.15 -15.16
N ALA A 171 -16.81 2.42 -14.79
CA ALA A 171 -16.34 3.46 -15.71
C ALA A 171 -14.92 3.13 -16.23
N ASP A 172 -14.63 3.54 -17.45
CA ASP A 172 -13.32 3.30 -18.05
C ASP A 172 -12.29 4.30 -17.49
N HIS A 173 -11.39 3.79 -16.66
CA HIS A 173 -10.24 4.49 -16.13
C HIS A 173 -8.92 3.89 -16.62
N GLY A 174 -8.97 3.11 -17.71
CA GLY A 174 -7.83 2.38 -18.25
C GLY A 174 -7.81 0.90 -17.84
N PRO A 175 -6.70 0.20 -18.12
CA PRO A 175 -6.58 -1.22 -17.80
C PRO A 175 -6.68 -1.46 -16.28
N ALA A 176 -7.33 -2.55 -15.91
CA ALA A 176 -7.61 -2.92 -14.53
C ALA A 176 -7.47 -4.43 -14.33
N SER A 177 -7.16 -4.84 -13.11
CA SER A 177 -7.14 -6.24 -12.67
C SER A 177 -8.21 -6.47 -11.62
N VAL A 178 -8.61 -7.73 -11.39
CA VAL A 178 -9.51 -8.11 -10.29
C VAL A 178 -8.69 -8.62 -9.13
N LEU A 179 -8.88 -8.02 -7.96
CA LEU A 179 -8.25 -8.40 -6.69
C LEU A 179 -9.28 -8.98 -5.73
N LEU A 180 -8.92 -10.10 -5.10
CA LEU A 180 -9.72 -10.80 -4.09
C LEU A 180 -8.92 -10.93 -2.78
N PRO A 181 -8.86 -9.90 -1.94
CA PRO A 181 -7.99 -9.90 -0.76
C PRO A 181 -8.39 -10.95 0.29
N ALA A 182 -9.67 -11.35 0.32
CA ALA A 182 -10.19 -12.35 1.23
C ALA A 182 -10.83 -13.55 0.47
N GLY A 183 -10.41 -13.80 -0.77
CA GLY A 183 -10.93 -14.90 -1.59
C GLY A 183 -12.36 -14.68 -2.07
N ALA A 184 -13.03 -15.75 -2.48
CA ALA A 184 -14.35 -15.72 -3.12
C ALA A 184 -15.48 -15.23 -2.22
N GLN A 185 -15.32 -15.30 -0.88
CA GLN A 185 -16.35 -14.93 0.08
C GLN A 185 -16.23 -13.47 0.57
N GLY A 186 -15.14 -12.82 0.26
CA GLY A 186 -14.88 -11.42 0.63
C GLY A 186 -15.20 -10.44 -0.48
N ALA A 187 -14.96 -9.15 -0.20
CA ALA A 187 -15.07 -8.10 -1.18
C ALA A 187 -14.11 -8.33 -2.36
N ALA A 188 -14.61 -8.07 -3.56
CA ALA A 188 -13.83 -8.07 -4.80
C ALA A 188 -13.62 -6.64 -5.29
N PHE A 189 -12.44 -6.35 -5.81
CA PHE A 189 -12.10 -5.02 -6.31
C PHE A 189 -11.58 -5.09 -7.74
N MET A 190 -12.04 -4.18 -8.58
CA MET A 190 -11.37 -3.85 -9.82
C MET A 190 -10.35 -2.77 -9.49
N ILE A 191 -9.06 -3.09 -9.55
CA ILE A 191 -7.96 -2.19 -9.18
C ILE A 191 -7.34 -1.55 -10.41
N PHE A 192 -6.96 -0.29 -10.29
CA PHE A 192 -6.37 0.53 -11.35
C PHE A 192 -4.92 0.90 -11.02
N PRO A 193 -4.13 1.48 -11.94
CA PRO A 193 -2.72 1.81 -11.70
C PRO A 193 -2.44 2.65 -10.44
N ASN A 194 -3.36 3.50 -9.99
CA ASN A 194 -3.21 4.22 -8.71
C ASN A 194 -3.10 3.28 -7.48
N PHE A 195 -3.62 2.04 -7.57
CA PHE A 195 -3.39 1.01 -6.55
C PHE A 195 -1.89 0.75 -6.37
N GLU A 196 -1.17 0.57 -7.47
CA GLU A 196 0.28 0.31 -7.45
C GLU A 196 1.07 1.53 -6.97
N VAL A 197 0.57 2.74 -7.21
CA VAL A 197 1.19 3.96 -6.70
C VAL A 197 1.11 4.01 -5.17
N ILE A 198 -0.05 3.69 -4.58
CA ILE A 198 -0.17 3.60 -3.11
C ILE A 198 0.71 2.46 -2.57
N GLU A 199 0.77 1.33 -3.27
CA GLU A 199 1.59 0.17 -2.90
C GLU A 199 3.09 0.51 -2.78
N ARG A 200 3.59 1.53 -3.48
CA ARG A 200 4.96 2.04 -3.30
C ARG A 200 5.21 2.54 -1.88
N TYR A 201 4.18 3.05 -1.23
CA TYR A 201 4.27 3.47 0.17
C TYR A 201 4.36 2.28 1.11
N ASN A 202 3.49 1.28 0.91
CA ASN A 202 3.48 0.03 1.66
C ASN A 202 2.91 -1.10 0.78
N THR A 203 3.66 -2.19 0.65
CA THR A 203 3.36 -3.29 -0.27
C THR A 203 2.23 -4.22 0.17
N ALA A 204 1.58 -3.97 1.31
CA ALA A 204 0.48 -4.79 1.79
C ALA A 204 -0.85 -4.36 1.14
N ASP A 205 -1.57 -5.29 0.48
CA ASP A 205 -2.90 -5.02 -0.09
C ASP A 205 -3.85 -4.39 0.93
N ALA A 206 -3.81 -4.87 2.17
CA ALA A 206 -4.63 -4.32 3.26
C ALA A 206 -4.32 -2.84 3.54
N TYR A 207 -3.07 -2.42 3.39
CA TYR A 207 -2.69 -1.01 3.51
C TYR A 207 -3.27 -0.20 2.36
N VAL A 208 -3.08 -0.66 1.12
CA VAL A 208 -3.58 0.06 -0.06
C VAL A 208 -5.09 0.21 -0.01
N ILE A 209 -5.82 -0.87 0.31
CA ILE A 209 -7.28 -0.84 0.46
C ILE A 209 -7.69 0.08 1.61
N GLY A 210 -6.96 0.03 2.74
CA GLY A 210 -7.23 0.89 3.90
C GLY A 210 -7.05 2.37 3.59
N VAL A 211 -5.95 2.75 2.92
CA VAL A 211 -5.68 4.12 2.47
C VAL A 211 -6.73 4.56 1.45
N GLY A 212 -6.94 3.74 0.41
CA GLY A 212 -7.88 4.06 -0.67
C GLY A 212 -9.31 4.23 -0.15
N HIS A 213 -9.79 3.27 0.65
CA HIS A 213 -11.13 3.36 1.23
C HIS A 213 -11.28 4.54 2.19
N LEU A 214 -10.27 4.82 3.02
CA LEU A 214 -10.31 6.01 3.89
C LEU A 214 -10.36 7.29 3.06
N ALA A 215 -9.62 7.39 1.96
CA ALA A 215 -9.70 8.52 1.04
C ALA A 215 -11.09 8.66 0.44
N ASP A 216 -11.70 7.57 -0.03
CA ASP A 216 -13.05 7.55 -0.55
C ASP A 216 -14.07 8.02 0.52
N ARG A 217 -13.94 7.56 1.76
CA ARG A 217 -14.78 7.96 2.89
C ARG A 217 -14.62 9.45 3.25
N ILE A 218 -13.41 9.98 3.20
CA ILE A 218 -13.13 11.42 3.37
C ILE A 218 -13.81 12.21 2.23
N GLY A 219 -13.81 11.68 1.01
CA GLY A 219 -14.51 12.23 -0.15
C GLY A 219 -16.03 12.06 -0.12
N GLY A 220 -16.59 11.37 0.89
CA GLY A 220 -18.03 11.19 1.09
C GLY A 220 -18.63 9.94 0.43
N ALA A 221 -17.79 9.01 -0.07
CA ALA A 221 -18.27 7.73 -0.58
C ALA A 221 -18.85 6.83 0.54
N GLU A 222 -19.67 5.86 0.16
CA GLU A 222 -20.27 4.90 1.07
C GLU A 222 -19.27 3.82 1.54
N GLU A 223 -19.64 3.05 2.57
CA GLU A 223 -18.87 1.90 3.03
C GLU A 223 -18.91 0.76 2.00
N PHE A 224 -17.94 -0.17 2.10
CA PHE A 224 -18.02 -1.40 1.32
C PHE A 224 -19.32 -2.15 1.58
N GLN A 225 -19.91 -2.66 0.51
CA GLN A 225 -21.21 -3.35 0.58
C GLN A 225 -21.05 -4.84 0.86
N GLN A 226 -19.92 -5.44 0.48
CA GLN A 226 -19.63 -6.84 0.73
C GLN A 226 -18.98 -7.03 2.10
N ASP A 227 -19.52 -7.97 2.88
CA ASP A 227 -18.91 -8.36 4.14
C ASP A 227 -17.56 -9.09 3.93
N TRP A 228 -16.77 -9.09 5.00
CA TRP A 228 -15.52 -9.82 5.09
C TRP A 228 -15.73 -11.14 5.82
N PRO A 229 -15.06 -12.25 5.40
CA PRO A 229 -15.16 -13.54 6.09
C PRO A 229 -14.39 -13.49 7.43
N ARG A 230 -14.97 -12.85 8.44
CA ARG A 230 -14.32 -12.59 9.75
C ARG A 230 -14.05 -13.85 10.56
N GLU A 231 -14.77 -14.94 10.27
CA GLU A 231 -14.61 -16.24 10.91
C GLU A 231 -13.46 -17.07 10.31
N ASP A 232 -12.92 -16.64 9.15
CA ASP A 232 -11.79 -17.30 8.51
C ASP A 232 -10.50 -17.00 9.29
N ARG A 233 -9.93 -18.03 9.90
CA ARG A 233 -8.64 -17.90 10.54
C ARG A 233 -7.48 -18.04 9.55
N ALA A 234 -6.43 -17.30 9.80
CA ALA A 234 -5.19 -17.50 9.04
C ALA A 234 -4.60 -18.90 9.32
N LEU A 235 -4.05 -19.51 8.26
CA LEU A 235 -3.30 -20.76 8.40
C LEU A 235 -2.07 -20.54 9.31
N SER A 236 -1.81 -21.49 10.21
CA SER A 236 -0.58 -21.53 11.00
C SER A 236 0.66 -21.73 10.10
N PHE A 237 1.85 -21.57 10.67
CA PHE A 237 3.07 -21.83 9.92
C PHE A 237 3.12 -23.27 9.39
N ASP A 238 2.82 -24.25 10.22
CA ASP A 238 2.85 -25.69 9.84
C ASP A 238 1.80 -26.01 8.79
N GLU A 239 0.58 -25.46 8.91
CA GLU A 239 -0.46 -25.64 7.90
C GLU A 239 -0.09 -25.04 6.54
N ARG A 240 0.63 -23.94 6.50
CA ARG A 240 1.12 -23.36 5.25
C ARG A 240 2.20 -24.24 4.60
N ILE A 241 3.11 -24.80 5.39
CA ILE A 241 4.11 -25.78 4.92
C ILE A 241 3.41 -27.03 4.38
N GLU A 242 2.43 -27.55 5.11
CA GLU A 242 1.64 -28.73 4.68
C GLU A 242 0.91 -28.44 3.36
N LEU A 243 0.23 -27.30 3.26
CA LEU A 243 -0.48 -26.87 2.04
C LEU A 243 0.46 -26.84 0.83
N GLN A 244 1.60 -26.13 0.94
CA GLN A 244 2.58 -26.04 -0.15
C GLN A 244 3.16 -27.40 -0.53
N THR A 245 3.38 -28.29 0.46
CA THR A 245 3.88 -29.64 0.25
C THR A 245 2.86 -30.49 -0.52
N LEU A 246 1.59 -30.45 -0.12
CA LEU A 246 0.51 -31.23 -0.74
C LEU A 246 0.23 -30.73 -2.17
N LEU A 247 0.19 -29.41 -2.40
CA LEU A 247 0.04 -28.83 -3.75
C LEU A 247 1.15 -29.28 -4.68
N THR A 248 2.40 -29.15 -4.26
CA THR A 248 3.57 -29.57 -5.05
C THR A 248 3.52 -31.08 -5.37
N LYS A 249 3.15 -31.90 -4.39
CA LYS A 249 2.97 -33.35 -4.57
C LYS A 249 1.86 -33.69 -5.55
N ALA A 250 0.80 -32.89 -5.59
CA ALA A 250 -0.33 -33.05 -6.52
C ALA A 250 -0.03 -32.51 -7.93
N GLY A 251 1.16 -31.93 -8.17
CA GLY A 251 1.58 -31.41 -9.47
C GLY A 251 1.33 -29.91 -9.66
N PHE A 252 0.89 -29.21 -8.61
CA PHE A 252 0.69 -27.75 -8.61
C PHE A 252 1.88 -27.08 -7.91
N ASP A 253 2.85 -26.64 -8.70
CA ASP A 253 4.13 -26.12 -8.19
C ASP A 253 3.95 -24.79 -7.46
N THR A 254 4.38 -24.74 -6.20
CA THR A 254 4.44 -23.51 -5.39
C THR A 254 5.83 -22.87 -5.41
N GLN A 255 6.77 -23.43 -6.15
CA GLN A 255 8.21 -23.09 -6.26
C GLN A 255 8.99 -23.22 -4.95
N LYS A 256 8.41 -22.89 -3.81
CA LYS A 256 9.05 -22.99 -2.50
C LYS A 256 8.08 -23.50 -1.45
N ILE A 257 8.61 -24.25 -0.49
CA ILE A 257 7.91 -24.68 0.72
C ILE A 257 8.52 -23.89 1.87
N ASP A 258 8.02 -22.66 2.11
CA ASP A 258 8.61 -21.70 3.07
C ASP A 258 7.55 -21.02 3.95
N ALA A 259 6.32 -21.53 3.94
CA ALA A 259 5.15 -20.98 4.63
C ALA A 259 4.72 -19.57 4.18
N LYS A 260 5.29 -19.03 3.11
CA LYS A 260 4.85 -17.74 2.56
C LYS A 260 3.76 -17.96 1.53
N ILE A 261 2.58 -17.42 1.82
CA ILE A 261 1.47 -17.43 0.85
C ILE A 261 1.66 -16.20 -0.07
N VAL A 262 2.31 -16.46 -1.18
CA VAL A 262 2.57 -15.47 -2.25
C VAL A 262 1.66 -15.75 -3.45
N PRO A 263 1.54 -14.85 -4.45
CA PRO A 263 0.69 -15.07 -5.63
C PRO A 263 0.82 -16.44 -6.28
N LEU A 264 2.04 -16.97 -6.40
CA LEU A 264 2.28 -18.31 -6.93
C LEU A 264 1.61 -19.43 -6.11
N THR A 265 1.64 -19.33 -4.77
CA THR A 265 0.94 -20.30 -3.91
C THR A 265 -0.57 -20.16 -4.08
N VAL A 266 -1.10 -18.95 -4.16
CA VAL A 266 -2.52 -18.67 -4.39
C VAL A 266 -2.97 -19.27 -5.73
N ASN A 267 -2.20 -19.05 -6.79
CA ASN A 267 -2.51 -19.60 -8.12
C ASN A 267 -2.42 -21.14 -8.17
N ALA A 268 -1.48 -21.75 -7.43
CA ALA A 268 -1.44 -23.20 -7.28
C ALA A 268 -2.69 -23.74 -6.58
N VAL A 269 -3.20 -23.09 -5.53
CA VAL A 269 -4.47 -23.44 -4.86
C VAL A 269 -5.63 -23.34 -5.85
N ARG A 270 -5.77 -22.23 -6.56
CA ARG A 270 -6.84 -22.01 -7.55
C ARG A 270 -6.83 -23.08 -8.65
N SER A 271 -5.65 -23.39 -9.20
CA SER A 271 -5.48 -24.41 -10.22
C SER A 271 -5.84 -25.81 -9.69
N PHE A 272 -5.48 -26.12 -8.43
CA PHE A 272 -5.90 -27.37 -7.78
C PHE A 272 -7.41 -27.44 -7.61
N GLN A 273 -8.07 -26.35 -7.25
CA GLN A 273 -9.54 -26.31 -7.04
C GLN A 273 -10.32 -26.46 -8.34
N GLN A 274 -9.71 -26.15 -9.50
CA GLN A 274 -10.33 -26.30 -10.82
C GLN A 274 -10.14 -27.71 -11.43
N ALA A 275 -9.13 -28.47 -10.97
CA ALA A 275 -8.76 -29.77 -11.53
C ALA A 275 -9.61 -30.90 -10.98
#